data_833147b06b600e02d79501b3dc9b10d0
#
_entry.id   833147b06b600e02d79501b3dc9b10d0
#
_cell.length_a   1.000
_cell.length_b   1.000
_cell.length_c   1.000
_cell.angle_alpha   90.00
_cell.angle_beta   90.00
_cell.angle_gamma   90.00
#
_symmetry.space_group_name_H-M   'P 1'
#
loop_
_entity.id
_entity.type
_entity.pdbx_description
1 polymer ?
#
loop_
_entity_poly.entity_id
_entity_poly.type
_entity_poly.pdbx_seq_one_letter_code
_entity_poly.pdbx_strand_id
1 'polypeptide(L)'
;MDDNVKISWKEKFFYGLGDLSANILLAAFSFYLLFFMVSIGGLKPALASLVFLIAKIWDAVTDVWMGRISDNTKSKFGKRRVYMIFGALPFGLMFIILWLCPFSVETAQFVKFIYYLMAYCLFNTTYTIVYVPYNSLTANITDDYDQRSSLTTVRIVLANVGLILGAALFGLLAGDNTVFSDLFVEAGYPRFEAIKQSYLVSSVIFGLLASVTMLISGLKVKERYTGSEETNPYGLLRTLSQFIKMKEFRYTTAYYLTSMLGFDILLALFMFYIQDSLGYAPDGMLSMIFVAIPLLVAMATSVVWDKMSAKYEKHRVYFFSVVITSIGLIIALLVPSFKGEMYQSASASMSELLSSGTSIILTLAVFVVGCGMSGIQILPYASIPDIVELDEYTYGIRREGAYYGVQSFIYKLSNGIALALVSLLLQLFQYKETPFLDERTGEVVYAYIQPQTAQDAVRIIFCALPIAIFVISIICAFKANMGRDRFNTIKEELAKRR
;
A
#
# COMPACT_ATOMS: atom_id res chain seq x y z
N MET A 1 -34.49 11.45 21.17
CA MET A 1 -33.65 10.79 20.14
C MET A 1 -33.15 9.51 20.77
N ASP A 2 -33.37 8.36 20.13
CA ASP A 2 -33.02 7.06 20.73
C ASP A 2 -31.49 6.94 20.89
N ASP A 3 -31.01 7.18 22.12
CA ASP A 3 -29.60 7.29 22.48
C ASP A 3 -28.82 5.95 22.50
N ASN A 4 -29.38 4.86 21.94
CA ASN A 4 -28.75 3.53 22.00
C ASN A 4 -29.01 2.65 20.77
N VAL A 5 -28.89 3.17 19.54
CA VAL A 5 -28.98 2.32 18.37
C VAL A 5 -27.68 1.51 18.24
N LYS A 6 -27.67 0.30 18.80
CA LYS A 6 -26.55 -0.64 18.61
C LYS A 6 -26.43 -1.02 17.12
N ILE A 7 -25.28 -0.75 16.54
CA ILE A 7 -24.96 -1.16 15.16
C ILE A 7 -24.88 -2.69 15.11
N SER A 8 -25.67 -3.31 14.23
CA SER A 8 -25.65 -4.75 14.06
C SER A 8 -24.29 -5.23 13.51
N TRP A 9 -23.91 -6.46 13.86
CA TRP A 9 -22.69 -7.08 13.30
C TRP A 9 -22.72 -7.13 11.77
N LYS A 10 -23.87 -7.35 11.16
CA LYS A 10 -24.03 -7.35 9.70
C LYS A 10 -23.69 -5.99 9.10
N GLU A 11 -24.13 -4.90 9.72
CA GLU A 11 -23.83 -3.55 9.24
C GLU A 11 -22.34 -3.20 9.38
N LYS A 12 -21.70 -3.61 10.50
CA LYS A 12 -20.24 -3.48 10.68
C LYS A 12 -19.47 -4.22 9.60
N PHE A 13 -19.88 -5.46 9.29
CA PHE A 13 -19.30 -6.26 8.23
C PHE A 13 -19.47 -5.60 6.85
N PHE A 14 -20.70 -5.16 6.51
CA PHE A 14 -20.95 -4.47 5.24
C PHE A 14 -20.17 -3.16 5.12
N TYR A 15 -19.96 -2.45 6.22
CA TYR A 15 -19.11 -1.27 6.22
C TYR A 15 -17.65 -1.64 5.95
N GLY A 16 -17.12 -2.63 6.61
CA GLY A 16 -15.75 -3.10 6.40
C GLY A 16 -15.46 -3.62 4.98
N LEU A 17 -16.49 -4.04 4.20
CA LEU A 17 -16.31 -4.40 2.79
C LEU A 17 -15.75 -3.25 1.94
N GLY A 18 -15.93 -2.01 2.34
CA GLY A 18 -15.30 -0.86 1.68
C GLY A 18 -13.76 -0.87 1.81
N ASP A 19 -13.23 -1.24 2.98
CA ASP A 19 -11.79 -1.41 3.15
C ASP A 19 -11.25 -2.66 2.45
N LEU A 20 -12.01 -3.76 2.44
CA LEU A 20 -11.68 -4.92 1.60
C LEU A 20 -11.53 -4.52 0.14
N SER A 21 -12.53 -3.78 -0.40
CA SER A 21 -12.55 -3.30 -1.78
C SER A 21 -11.30 -2.48 -2.12
N ALA A 22 -10.96 -1.50 -1.27
CA ALA A 22 -9.84 -0.62 -1.48
C ALA A 22 -8.49 -1.36 -1.39
N ASN A 23 -8.32 -2.17 -0.33
CA ASN A 23 -7.03 -2.81 -0.05
C ASN A 23 -6.70 -3.95 -1.01
N ILE A 24 -7.70 -4.61 -1.59
CA ILE A 24 -7.48 -5.65 -2.61
C ILE A 24 -6.82 -5.05 -3.86
N LEU A 25 -7.24 -3.86 -4.31
CA LEU A 25 -6.67 -3.18 -5.46
C LEU A 25 -5.34 -2.51 -5.13
N LEU A 26 -5.23 -1.88 -3.94
CA LEU A 26 -3.99 -1.24 -3.52
C LEU A 26 -2.85 -2.25 -3.33
N ALA A 27 -3.14 -3.46 -2.84
CA ALA A 27 -2.15 -4.51 -2.71
C ALA A 27 -1.66 -4.99 -4.09
N ALA A 28 -2.57 -5.23 -5.04
CA ALA A 28 -2.18 -5.56 -6.41
C ALA A 28 -1.27 -4.48 -7.02
N PHE A 29 -1.54 -3.20 -6.79
CA PHE A 29 -0.67 -2.11 -7.23
C PHE A 29 0.70 -2.12 -6.57
N SER A 30 0.73 -2.24 -5.25
CA SER A 30 1.97 -2.13 -4.49
C SER A 30 2.98 -3.22 -4.87
N PHE A 31 2.50 -4.41 -5.20
CA PHE A 31 3.37 -5.54 -5.55
C PHE A 31 3.65 -5.68 -7.04
N TYR A 32 2.67 -5.38 -7.91
CA TYR A 32 2.77 -5.79 -9.30
C TYR A 32 2.74 -4.64 -10.30
N LEU A 33 2.21 -3.45 -9.97
CA LEU A 33 1.99 -2.41 -10.96
C LEU A 33 3.29 -1.89 -11.58
N LEU A 34 4.32 -1.61 -10.77
CA LEU A 34 5.60 -1.17 -11.29
C LEU A 34 6.23 -2.27 -12.17
N PHE A 35 6.21 -3.51 -11.68
CA PHE A 35 6.68 -4.66 -12.44
C PHE A 35 5.93 -4.81 -13.77
N PHE A 36 4.59 -4.73 -13.75
CA PHE A 36 3.77 -4.81 -14.95
C PHE A 36 4.11 -3.70 -15.96
N MET A 37 4.21 -2.45 -15.53
CA MET A 37 4.54 -1.32 -16.42
C MET A 37 5.91 -1.49 -17.09
N VAL A 38 6.91 -1.97 -16.34
CA VAL A 38 8.29 -2.10 -16.80
C VAL A 38 8.50 -3.40 -17.59
N SER A 39 8.11 -4.54 -16.99
CA SER A 39 8.46 -5.87 -17.52
C SER A 39 7.43 -6.43 -18.51
N ILE A 40 6.17 -5.98 -18.48
CA ILE A 40 5.12 -6.41 -19.42
C ILE A 40 4.75 -5.29 -20.39
N GLY A 41 4.56 -4.07 -19.88
CA GLY A 41 4.24 -2.89 -20.68
C GLY A 41 5.42 -2.33 -21.46
N GLY A 42 6.65 -2.69 -21.12
CA GLY A 42 7.87 -2.20 -21.76
C GLY A 42 8.05 -0.69 -21.60
N LEU A 43 7.62 -0.12 -20.46
CA LEU A 43 7.85 1.29 -20.15
C LEU A 43 9.21 1.45 -19.45
N LYS A 44 10.01 2.41 -19.90
CA LYS A 44 11.29 2.69 -19.26
C LYS A 44 11.12 3.04 -17.79
N PRO A 45 11.94 2.52 -16.85
CA PRO A 45 11.80 2.77 -15.43
C PRO A 45 11.76 4.26 -15.07
N ALA A 46 12.57 5.11 -15.72
CA ALA A 46 12.54 6.55 -15.49
C ALA A 46 11.17 7.19 -15.86
N LEU A 47 10.50 6.71 -16.90
CA LEU A 47 9.16 7.19 -17.25
C LEU A 47 8.11 6.64 -16.28
N ALA A 48 8.26 5.41 -15.81
CA ALA A 48 7.41 4.85 -14.75
C ALA A 48 7.51 5.69 -13.46
N SER A 49 8.72 6.14 -13.08
CA SER A 49 8.90 7.03 -11.92
C SER A 49 8.10 8.33 -12.05
N LEU A 50 8.08 8.92 -13.25
CA LEU A 50 7.30 10.13 -13.52
C LEU A 50 5.79 9.87 -13.47
N VAL A 51 5.32 8.70 -13.96
CA VAL A 51 3.91 8.30 -13.83
C VAL A 51 3.49 8.30 -12.35
N PHE A 52 4.26 7.62 -11.49
CA PHE A 52 3.94 7.55 -10.06
C PHE A 52 3.98 8.91 -9.38
N LEU A 53 5.01 9.71 -9.64
CA LEU A 53 5.16 11.03 -9.02
C LEU A 53 4.03 11.99 -9.42
N ILE A 54 3.75 12.11 -10.71
CA ILE A 54 2.70 13.02 -11.22
C ILE A 54 1.32 12.55 -10.72
N ALA A 55 1.04 11.25 -10.78
CA ALA A 55 -0.25 10.72 -10.34
C ALA A 55 -0.47 10.91 -8.83
N LYS A 56 0.59 10.87 -8.00
CA LYS A 56 0.46 11.13 -6.55
C LYS A 56 0.23 12.62 -6.24
N ILE A 57 0.83 13.52 -7.01
CA ILE A 57 0.50 14.96 -6.91
C ILE A 57 -0.96 15.20 -7.29
N TRP A 58 -1.44 14.56 -8.36
CA TRP A 58 -2.83 14.62 -8.81
C TRP A 58 -3.80 14.08 -7.74
N ASP A 59 -3.48 12.94 -7.14
CA ASP A 59 -4.25 12.31 -6.07
C ASP A 59 -4.41 13.24 -4.85
N ALA A 60 -3.32 13.91 -4.44
CA ALA A 60 -3.37 14.87 -3.34
C ALA A 60 -4.30 16.07 -3.61
N VAL A 61 -4.36 16.54 -4.85
CA VAL A 61 -5.26 17.63 -5.26
C VAL A 61 -6.72 17.16 -5.26
N THR A 62 -6.97 15.99 -5.84
CA THR A 62 -8.34 15.43 -5.97
C THR A 62 -8.94 15.08 -4.60
N ASP A 63 -8.13 14.65 -3.63
CA ASP A 63 -8.59 14.37 -2.26
C ASP A 63 -9.20 15.59 -1.58
N VAL A 64 -8.52 16.74 -1.67
CA VAL A 64 -8.99 18.00 -1.08
C VAL A 64 -10.30 18.44 -1.74
N TRP A 65 -10.39 18.30 -3.06
CA TRP A 65 -11.61 18.63 -3.79
C TRP A 65 -12.76 17.70 -3.42
N MET A 66 -12.50 16.39 -3.36
CA MET A 66 -13.54 15.41 -3.05
C MET A 66 -14.04 15.54 -1.61
N GLY A 67 -13.15 15.84 -0.66
CA GLY A 67 -13.55 16.15 0.71
C GLY A 67 -14.59 17.27 0.75
N ARG A 68 -14.30 18.41 0.11
CA ARG A 68 -15.21 19.56 0.05
C ARG A 68 -16.52 19.25 -0.71
N ILE A 69 -16.44 18.52 -1.83
CA ILE A 69 -17.61 18.14 -2.62
C ILE A 69 -18.52 17.25 -1.78
N SER A 70 -17.97 16.20 -1.15
CA SER A 70 -18.74 15.25 -0.35
C SER A 70 -19.38 15.91 0.86
N ASP A 71 -18.70 16.89 1.49
CA ASP A 71 -19.23 17.62 2.66
C ASP A 71 -20.41 18.53 2.31
N ASN A 72 -20.49 19.06 1.10
CA ASN A 72 -21.57 19.94 0.66
C ASN A 72 -22.69 19.21 -0.10
N THR A 73 -22.57 17.90 -0.29
CA THR A 73 -23.53 17.13 -1.09
C THR A 73 -24.84 16.92 -0.36
N LYS A 74 -25.95 17.14 -1.08
CA LYS A 74 -27.31 16.82 -0.67
C LYS A 74 -27.88 15.76 -1.60
N SER A 75 -28.09 14.54 -1.11
CA SER A 75 -28.57 13.43 -1.94
C SER A 75 -29.58 12.57 -1.18
N LYS A 76 -30.55 12.00 -1.93
CA LYS A 76 -31.54 11.02 -1.41
C LYS A 76 -30.87 9.72 -0.93
N PHE A 77 -29.69 9.40 -1.43
CA PHE A 77 -28.93 8.20 -1.05
C PHE A 77 -28.01 8.40 0.16
N GLY A 78 -27.99 9.61 0.70
CA GLY A 78 -27.05 10.04 1.75
C GLY A 78 -25.97 10.97 1.19
N LYS A 79 -25.33 11.75 2.10
CA LYS A 79 -24.33 12.77 1.78
C LYS A 79 -23.05 12.13 1.19
N ARG A 80 -22.63 11.01 1.75
CA ARG A 80 -21.36 10.31 1.42
C ARG A 80 -21.59 9.02 0.64
N ARG A 81 -22.68 8.29 0.95
CA ARG A 81 -23.02 7.02 0.30
C ARG A 81 -23.26 7.12 -1.21
N VAL A 82 -23.76 8.25 -1.68
CA VAL A 82 -23.99 8.49 -3.12
C VAL A 82 -22.73 8.24 -3.94
N TYR A 83 -21.56 8.65 -3.43
CA TYR A 83 -20.28 8.48 -4.10
C TYR A 83 -19.80 7.02 -4.09
N MET A 84 -20.04 6.29 -3.02
CA MET A 84 -19.74 4.86 -2.95
C MET A 84 -20.62 4.07 -3.92
N ILE A 85 -21.90 4.41 -4.04
CA ILE A 85 -22.86 3.71 -4.90
C ILE A 85 -22.54 3.94 -6.38
N PHE A 86 -22.43 5.19 -6.80
CA PHE A 86 -22.23 5.52 -8.22
C PHE A 86 -20.76 5.47 -8.64
N GLY A 87 -19.83 5.65 -7.72
CA GLY A 87 -18.38 5.55 -7.96
C GLY A 87 -17.85 4.12 -7.99
N ALA A 88 -18.57 3.14 -7.42
CA ALA A 88 -18.10 1.76 -7.32
C ALA A 88 -17.78 1.14 -8.69
N LEU A 89 -18.63 1.32 -9.69
CA LEU A 89 -18.42 0.78 -11.03
C LEU A 89 -17.25 1.48 -11.76
N PRO A 90 -17.18 2.82 -11.84
CA PRO A 90 -16.03 3.52 -12.40
C PRO A 90 -14.71 3.13 -11.72
N PHE A 91 -14.70 2.93 -10.40
CA PHE A 91 -13.53 2.52 -9.62
C PHE A 91 -12.94 1.20 -10.13
N GLY A 92 -13.75 0.14 -10.26
CA GLY A 92 -13.28 -1.13 -10.81
C GLY A 92 -12.92 -1.07 -12.29
N LEU A 93 -13.65 -0.28 -13.10
CA LEU A 93 -13.35 -0.11 -14.51
C LEU A 93 -11.99 0.57 -14.74
N MET A 94 -11.66 1.62 -13.98
CA MET A 94 -10.35 2.27 -14.11
C MET A 94 -9.21 1.39 -13.64
N PHE A 95 -9.46 0.51 -12.66
CA PHE A 95 -8.49 -0.55 -12.31
C PHE A 95 -8.23 -1.46 -13.51
N ILE A 96 -9.25 -1.96 -14.19
CA ILE A 96 -9.11 -2.84 -15.36
C ILE A 96 -8.33 -2.13 -16.48
N ILE A 97 -8.65 -0.88 -16.77
CA ILE A 97 -7.99 -0.08 -17.81
C ILE A 97 -6.48 0.05 -17.51
N LEU A 98 -6.09 0.18 -16.27
CA LEU A 98 -4.69 0.31 -15.89
C LEU A 98 -3.85 -0.95 -16.20
N TRP A 99 -4.49 -2.13 -16.17
CA TRP A 99 -3.84 -3.42 -16.50
C TRP A 99 -3.99 -3.82 -17.98
N LEU A 100 -4.64 -2.99 -18.80
CA LEU A 100 -4.58 -3.16 -20.24
C LEU A 100 -3.18 -2.81 -20.75
N CYS A 101 -2.64 -3.65 -21.64
CA CYS A 101 -1.39 -3.38 -22.34
C CYS A 101 -1.62 -3.42 -23.87
N PRO A 102 -2.22 -2.35 -24.46
CA PRO A 102 -2.54 -2.34 -25.89
C PRO A 102 -1.32 -2.04 -26.77
N PHE A 103 -0.11 -2.26 -26.26
CA PHE A 103 1.13 -1.87 -26.91
C PHE A 103 1.84 -3.05 -27.57
N SER A 104 2.43 -2.76 -28.74
CA SER A 104 3.50 -3.57 -29.31
C SER A 104 4.87 -3.12 -28.77
N VAL A 105 5.90 -3.90 -29.08
CA VAL A 105 7.30 -3.57 -28.72
C VAL A 105 7.74 -2.25 -29.36
N GLU A 106 7.33 -2.02 -30.60
CA GLU A 106 7.67 -0.83 -31.39
C GLU A 106 6.94 0.46 -30.95
N THR A 107 5.94 0.33 -30.06
CA THR A 107 5.18 1.49 -29.59
C THR A 107 6.11 2.49 -28.90
N ALA A 108 6.07 3.75 -29.33
CA ALA A 108 6.91 4.82 -28.80
C ALA A 108 6.72 4.96 -27.27
N GLN A 109 7.84 5.12 -26.54
CA GLN A 109 7.84 5.25 -25.07
C GLN A 109 6.95 6.38 -24.56
N PHE A 110 6.85 7.48 -25.30
CA PHE A 110 5.97 8.60 -24.96
C PHE A 110 4.48 8.20 -24.96
N VAL A 111 4.05 7.36 -25.92
CA VAL A 111 2.66 6.88 -26.00
C VAL A 111 2.34 5.97 -24.81
N LYS A 112 3.26 5.04 -24.48
CA LYS A 112 3.15 4.18 -23.28
C LYS A 112 3.07 5.03 -22.01
N PHE A 113 3.93 6.04 -21.89
CA PHE A 113 3.96 6.96 -20.74
C PHE A 113 2.64 7.71 -20.58
N ILE A 114 2.12 8.34 -21.63
CA ILE A 114 0.86 9.08 -21.56
C ILE A 114 -0.31 8.16 -21.21
N TYR A 115 -0.36 6.97 -21.77
CA TYR A 115 -1.42 6.00 -21.44
C TYR A 115 -1.38 5.62 -19.94
N TYR A 116 -0.25 5.18 -19.43
CA TYR A 116 -0.15 4.79 -18.02
C TYR A 116 -0.36 5.97 -17.07
N LEU A 117 0.11 7.15 -17.43
CA LEU A 117 -0.14 8.37 -16.66
C LEU A 117 -1.65 8.67 -16.57
N MET A 118 -2.33 8.69 -17.71
CA MET A 118 -3.77 8.97 -17.75
C MET A 118 -4.58 7.90 -17.05
N ALA A 119 -4.28 6.61 -17.29
CA ALA A 119 -4.96 5.49 -16.65
C ALA A 119 -4.78 5.53 -15.12
N TYR A 120 -3.58 5.82 -14.64
CA TYR A 120 -3.30 5.88 -13.20
C TYR A 120 -3.90 7.13 -12.53
N CYS A 121 -3.87 8.29 -13.19
CA CYS A 121 -4.57 9.49 -12.71
C CYS A 121 -6.10 9.28 -12.64
N LEU A 122 -6.69 8.65 -13.65
CA LEU A 122 -8.12 8.33 -13.67
C LEU A 122 -8.50 7.32 -12.59
N PHE A 123 -7.67 6.28 -12.38
CA PHE A 123 -7.86 5.35 -11.27
C PHE A 123 -7.81 6.07 -9.92
N ASN A 124 -6.78 6.90 -9.66
CA ASN A 124 -6.68 7.67 -8.41
C ASN A 124 -7.89 8.60 -8.23
N THR A 125 -8.38 9.22 -9.30
CA THR A 125 -9.60 10.06 -9.23
C THR A 125 -10.82 9.25 -8.78
N THR A 126 -11.06 8.08 -9.39
CA THR A 126 -12.18 7.22 -9.01
C THR A 126 -12.03 6.63 -7.62
N TYR A 127 -10.80 6.27 -7.24
CA TYR A 127 -10.46 5.86 -5.87
C TYR A 127 -10.81 6.96 -4.86
N THR A 128 -10.36 8.20 -5.08
CA THR A 128 -10.65 9.36 -4.25
C THR A 128 -12.15 9.63 -4.13
N ILE A 129 -12.90 9.56 -5.25
CA ILE A 129 -14.36 9.75 -5.28
C ILE A 129 -15.06 8.76 -4.35
N VAL A 130 -14.57 7.54 -4.24
CA VAL A 130 -15.20 6.50 -3.44
C VAL A 130 -14.65 6.47 -2.00
N TYR A 131 -13.33 6.54 -1.85
CA TYR A 131 -12.66 6.23 -0.59
C TYR A 131 -12.62 7.41 0.39
N VAL A 132 -12.55 8.66 -0.08
CA VAL A 132 -12.60 9.84 0.80
C VAL A 132 -13.96 9.94 1.50
N PRO A 133 -15.11 9.86 0.81
CA PRO A 133 -16.41 9.82 1.48
C PRO A 133 -16.59 8.58 2.37
N TYR A 134 -16.08 7.41 1.94
CA TYR A 134 -16.13 6.19 2.74
C TYR A 134 -15.41 6.35 4.09
N ASN A 135 -14.19 6.87 4.11
CA ASN A 135 -13.43 7.09 5.33
C ASN A 135 -14.14 8.06 6.29
N SER A 136 -14.71 9.11 5.72
CA SER A 136 -15.46 10.11 6.50
C SER A 136 -16.81 9.59 7.02
N LEU A 137 -17.33 8.49 6.46
CA LEU A 137 -18.62 7.92 6.82
C LEU A 137 -18.63 7.34 8.24
N THR A 138 -17.48 6.93 8.81
CA THR A 138 -17.40 6.40 10.20
C THR A 138 -18.06 7.31 11.22
N ALA A 139 -17.79 8.62 11.11
CA ALA A 139 -18.37 9.62 12.00
C ALA A 139 -19.88 9.80 11.82
N ASN A 140 -20.43 9.46 10.66
CA ASN A 140 -21.86 9.57 10.37
C ASN A 140 -22.65 8.30 10.70
N ILE A 141 -21.99 7.19 11.03
CA ILE A 141 -22.66 5.93 11.39
C ILE A 141 -23.05 5.92 12.87
N THR A 142 -22.17 6.39 13.78
CA THR A 142 -22.39 6.36 15.23
C THR A 142 -21.58 7.43 15.95
N ASP A 143 -22.13 7.95 17.06
CA ASP A 143 -21.45 8.84 18.00
C ASP A 143 -20.83 8.09 19.17
N ASP A 144 -21.21 6.83 19.36
CA ASP A 144 -20.72 5.97 20.45
C ASP A 144 -19.27 5.56 20.22
N TYR A 145 -18.41 5.82 21.19
CA TYR A 145 -16.97 5.53 21.12
C TYR A 145 -16.66 4.04 20.95
N ASP A 146 -17.36 3.18 21.73
CA ASP A 146 -17.11 1.73 21.71
C ASP A 146 -17.58 1.12 20.38
N GLN A 147 -18.67 1.62 19.83
CA GLN A 147 -19.15 1.20 18.53
C GLN A 147 -18.24 1.68 17.39
N ARG A 148 -17.68 2.91 17.48
CA ARG A 148 -16.64 3.38 16.52
C ARG A 148 -15.40 2.51 16.57
N SER A 149 -14.94 2.15 17.77
CA SER A 149 -13.79 1.23 17.94
C SER A 149 -14.08 -0.13 17.31
N SER A 150 -15.25 -0.69 17.58
CA SER A 150 -15.67 -1.97 17.00
C SER A 150 -15.82 -1.92 15.47
N LEU A 151 -16.34 -0.82 14.90
CA LEU A 151 -16.37 -0.60 13.45
C LEU A 151 -14.97 -0.59 12.85
N THR A 152 -14.06 0.15 13.47
CA THR A 152 -12.66 0.25 13.03
C THR A 152 -11.95 -1.10 13.06
N THR A 153 -12.21 -1.91 14.09
CA THR A 153 -11.66 -3.28 14.19
C THR A 153 -12.09 -4.14 13.01
N VAL A 154 -13.39 -4.13 12.66
CA VAL A 154 -13.90 -4.90 11.51
C VAL A 154 -13.31 -4.39 10.19
N ARG A 155 -13.16 -3.06 10.04
CA ARG A 155 -12.48 -2.45 8.90
C ARG A 155 -11.07 -2.97 8.71
N ILE A 156 -10.26 -2.93 9.79
CA ILE A 156 -8.87 -3.38 9.76
C ILE A 156 -8.76 -4.86 9.40
N VAL A 157 -9.61 -5.70 9.97
CA VAL A 157 -9.63 -7.14 9.64
C VAL A 157 -9.91 -7.34 8.15
N LEU A 158 -10.94 -6.69 7.60
CA LEU A 158 -11.30 -6.81 6.19
C LEU A 158 -10.28 -6.14 5.26
N ALA A 159 -9.62 -5.06 5.69
CA ALA A 159 -8.49 -4.46 4.99
C ALA A 159 -7.32 -5.46 4.85
N ASN A 160 -6.97 -6.17 5.92
CA ASN A 160 -5.92 -7.19 5.89
C ASN A 160 -6.29 -8.39 5.01
N VAL A 161 -7.55 -8.82 5.02
CA VAL A 161 -8.03 -9.85 4.07
C VAL A 161 -7.88 -9.34 2.63
N GLY A 162 -8.25 -8.09 2.35
CA GLY A 162 -8.06 -7.46 1.04
C GLY A 162 -6.59 -7.40 0.61
N LEU A 163 -5.70 -7.03 1.54
CA LEU A 163 -4.26 -7.00 1.30
C LEU A 163 -3.72 -8.38 0.89
N ILE A 164 -4.10 -9.44 1.61
CA ILE A 164 -3.66 -10.81 1.29
C ILE A 164 -4.21 -11.26 -0.06
N LEU A 165 -5.50 -11.04 -0.31
CA LEU A 165 -6.11 -11.40 -1.60
C LEU A 165 -5.46 -10.64 -2.76
N GLY A 166 -5.23 -9.34 -2.63
CA GLY A 166 -4.60 -8.52 -3.67
C GLY A 166 -3.12 -8.83 -3.88
N ALA A 167 -2.40 -9.22 -2.83
CA ALA A 167 -0.98 -9.55 -2.95
C ALA A 167 -0.75 -10.98 -3.44
N ALA A 168 -1.42 -11.97 -2.84
CA ALA A 168 -1.17 -13.37 -3.14
C ALA A 168 -2.05 -13.92 -4.28
N LEU A 169 -3.37 -13.71 -4.18
CA LEU A 169 -4.29 -14.31 -5.15
C LEU A 169 -4.22 -13.61 -6.52
N PHE A 170 -4.01 -12.28 -6.56
CA PHE A 170 -3.82 -11.60 -7.84
C PHE A 170 -2.62 -12.17 -8.60
N GLY A 171 -1.49 -12.36 -7.92
CA GLY A 171 -0.31 -12.94 -8.53
C GLY A 171 -0.47 -14.40 -8.95
N LEU A 172 -1.24 -15.22 -8.20
CA LEU A 172 -1.57 -16.61 -8.61
C LEU A 172 -2.35 -16.68 -9.92
N LEU A 173 -3.05 -15.60 -10.28
CA LEU A 173 -3.89 -15.56 -11.47
C LEU A 173 -3.26 -14.77 -12.61
N ALA A 174 -2.41 -13.79 -12.31
CA ALA A 174 -1.80 -12.87 -13.27
C ALA A 174 -0.31 -13.16 -13.44
N GLY A 175 0.14 -13.42 -14.66
CA GLY A 175 1.54 -13.61 -14.98
C GLY A 175 1.78 -14.80 -15.89
N ASP A 176 3.01 -15.28 -15.90
CA ASP A 176 3.44 -16.46 -16.67
C ASP A 176 3.19 -17.75 -15.86
N ASN A 177 2.94 -18.89 -16.51
CA ASN A 177 2.65 -20.20 -15.89
C ASN A 177 1.51 -20.15 -14.84
N THR A 178 0.55 -19.26 -15.01
CA THR A 178 -0.68 -19.19 -14.21
C THR A 178 -1.81 -19.94 -14.90
N VAL A 179 -2.88 -20.24 -14.15
CA VAL A 179 -4.06 -20.91 -14.71
C VAL A 179 -4.58 -20.17 -15.96
N PHE A 180 -4.60 -18.84 -15.93
CA PHE A 180 -5.10 -18.08 -17.08
C PHE A 180 -4.09 -18.01 -18.23
N SER A 181 -2.81 -17.83 -17.96
CA SER A 181 -1.80 -17.81 -19.03
C SER A 181 -1.74 -19.17 -19.76
N ASP A 182 -1.82 -20.27 -19.04
CA ASP A 182 -1.79 -21.61 -19.63
C ASP A 182 -3.04 -21.88 -20.47
N LEU A 183 -4.23 -21.49 -19.99
CA LEU A 183 -5.46 -21.56 -20.77
C LEU A 183 -5.37 -20.78 -22.09
N PHE A 184 -4.77 -19.60 -22.10
CA PHE A 184 -4.59 -18.83 -23.32
C PHE A 184 -3.54 -19.44 -24.25
N VAL A 185 -2.45 -20.02 -23.73
CA VAL A 185 -1.48 -20.78 -24.53
C VAL A 185 -2.13 -21.99 -25.17
N GLU A 186 -2.93 -22.77 -24.43
CA GLU A 186 -3.70 -23.89 -24.96
C GLU A 186 -4.71 -23.46 -26.03
N ALA A 187 -5.26 -22.25 -25.92
CA ALA A 187 -6.12 -21.63 -26.92
C ALA A 187 -5.38 -21.09 -28.15
N GLY A 188 -4.02 -21.24 -28.21
CA GLY A 188 -3.21 -20.88 -29.36
C GLY A 188 -2.62 -19.45 -29.33
N TYR A 189 -2.71 -18.75 -28.21
CA TYR A 189 -2.06 -17.45 -28.07
C TYR A 189 -0.54 -17.62 -27.90
N PRO A 190 0.28 -16.71 -28.50
CA PRO A 190 1.70 -16.63 -28.17
C PRO A 190 1.91 -16.40 -26.67
N ARG A 191 2.95 -16.99 -26.09
CA ARG A 191 3.20 -16.96 -24.63
C ARG A 191 3.11 -15.55 -24.03
N PHE A 192 3.73 -14.57 -24.67
CA PHE A 192 3.70 -13.20 -24.16
C PHE A 192 2.30 -12.56 -24.18
N GLU A 193 1.53 -12.81 -25.24
CA GLU A 193 0.14 -12.33 -25.30
C GLU A 193 -0.74 -13.05 -24.27
N ALA A 194 -0.49 -14.34 -24.02
CA ALA A 194 -1.16 -15.09 -22.97
C ALA A 194 -0.90 -14.49 -21.57
N ILE A 195 0.34 -14.05 -21.29
CA ILE A 195 0.69 -13.34 -20.06
C ILE A 195 -0.09 -12.01 -19.95
N LYS A 196 -0.13 -11.19 -21.00
CA LYS A 196 -0.92 -9.95 -20.99
C LYS A 196 -2.41 -10.22 -20.70
N GLN A 197 -2.97 -11.26 -21.33
CA GLN A 197 -4.37 -11.64 -21.12
C GLN A 197 -4.62 -12.14 -19.69
N SER A 198 -3.67 -12.84 -19.06
CA SER A 198 -3.78 -13.27 -17.67
C SER A 198 -3.88 -12.09 -16.70
N TYR A 199 -3.08 -11.03 -16.89
CA TYR A 199 -3.19 -9.78 -16.13
C TYR A 199 -4.54 -9.10 -16.35
N LEU A 200 -5.01 -9.05 -17.61
CA LEU A 200 -6.29 -8.45 -17.93
C LEU A 200 -7.45 -9.19 -17.26
N VAL A 201 -7.53 -10.53 -17.39
CA VAL A 201 -8.60 -11.32 -16.79
C VAL A 201 -8.57 -11.22 -15.26
N SER A 202 -7.38 -11.28 -14.66
CA SER A 202 -7.22 -11.09 -13.22
C SER A 202 -7.70 -9.69 -12.80
N SER A 203 -7.36 -8.65 -13.55
CA SER A 203 -7.82 -7.30 -13.26
C SER A 203 -9.35 -7.16 -13.37
N VAL A 204 -9.99 -7.87 -14.31
CA VAL A 204 -11.46 -7.91 -14.43
C VAL A 204 -12.08 -8.54 -13.18
N ILE A 205 -11.56 -9.69 -12.74
CA ILE A 205 -12.06 -10.38 -11.54
C ILE A 205 -11.95 -9.48 -10.31
N PHE A 206 -10.77 -8.91 -10.08
CA PHE A 206 -10.51 -8.06 -8.91
C PHE A 206 -11.21 -6.71 -8.98
N GLY A 207 -11.28 -6.09 -10.16
CA GLY A 207 -12.02 -4.86 -10.38
C GLY A 207 -13.53 -5.02 -10.15
N LEU A 208 -14.11 -6.13 -10.63
CA LEU A 208 -15.52 -6.45 -10.36
C LEU A 208 -15.75 -6.77 -8.88
N LEU A 209 -14.87 -7.55 -8.25
CA LEU A 209 -14.96 -7.85 -6.82
C LEU A 209 -14.93 -6.58 -5.99
N ALA A 210 -14.00 -5.66 -6.28
CA ALA A 210 -13.89 -4.37 -5.61
C ALA A 210 -15.13 -3.49 -5.86
N SER A 211 -15.63 -3.44 -7.09
CA SER A 211 -16.87 -2.70 -7.41
C SER A 211 -18.07 -3.24 -6.62
N VAL A 212 -18.26 -4.55 -6.60
CA VAL A 212 -19.40 -5.19 -5.92
C VAL A 212 -19.31 -4.98 -4.40
N THR A 213 -18.15 -5.20 -3.80
CA THR A 213 -17.98 -5.04 -2.34
C THR A 213 -18.16 -3.58 -1.91
N MET A 214 -17.66 -2.61 -2.68
CA MET A 214 -17.89 -1.19 -2.45
C MET A 214 -19.36 -0.79 -2.62
N LEU A 215 -20.02 -1.28 -3.66
CA LEU A 215 -21.44 -1.05 -3.90
C LEU A 215 -22.29 -1.59 -2.75
N ILE A 216 -22.02 -2.81 -2.29
CA ILE A 216 -22.72 -3.41 -1.15
C ILE A 216 -22.51 -2.56 0.11
N SER A 217 -21.28 -2.10 0.37
CA SER A 217 -20.99 -1.19 1.48
C SER A 217 -21.84 0.08 1.39
N GLY A 218 -21.86 0.75 0.23
CA GLY A 218 -22.64 1.96 0.01
C GLY A 218 -24.15 1.78 0.16
N LEU A 219 -24.69 0.60 -0.24
CA LEU A 219 -26.15 0.33 -0.16
C LEU A 219 -26.61 -0.10 1.22
N LYS A 220 -25.80 -0.87 1.96
CA LYS A 220 -26.24 -1.51 3.22
C LYS A 220 -25.95 -0.69 4.47
N VAL A 221 -24.99 0.23 4.44
CA VAL A 221 -24.66 1.11 5.55
C VAL A 221 -25.62 2.30 5.60
N LYS A 222 -25.99 2.76 6.80
CA LYS A 222 -26.89 3.91 6.99
C LYS A 222 -26.15 5.10 7.59
N GLU A 223 -26.33 6.26 7.00
CA GLU A 223 -25.92 7.54 7.60
C GLU A 223 -26.98 7.97 8.62
N ARG A 224 -26.61 8.02 9.90
CA ARG A 224 -27.54 8.38 11.00
C ARG A 224 -27.31 9.77 11.52
N TYR A 225 -26.04 10.20 11.51
CA TYR A 225 -25.62 11.47 12.08
C TYR A 225 -25.15 12.41 10.97
N THR A 226 -25.78 13.56 10.88
CA THR A 226 -25.42 14.67 9.97
C THR A 226 -24.84 15.85 10.75
N GLY A 227 -24.27 15.59 11.93
CA GLY A 227 -23.73 16.62 12.82
C GLY A 227 -22.76 17.56 12.10
N SER A 228 -22.81 18.83 12.44
CA SER A 228 -21.81 19.82 12.03
C SER A 228 -20.47 19.39 12.62
N GLU A 229 -19.51 19.05 11.76
CA GLU A 229 -18.12 18.99 12.19
C GLU A 229 -17.79 20.36 12.82
N GLU A 230 -17.20 20.37 14.01
CA GLU A 230 -16.67 21.61 14.59
C GLU A 230 -15.70 22.18 13.56
N THR A 231 -16.11 23.28 12.94
CA THR A 231 -15.30 23.94 11.92
C THR A 231 -14.07 24.51 12.62
N ASN A 232 -12.90 24.00 12.25
CA ASN A 232 -11.64 24.59 12.70
C ASN A 232 -11.69 26.09 12.38
N PRO A 233 -11.64 26.99 13.38
CA PRO A 233 -11.78 28.43 13.18
C PRO A 233 -10.60 29.01 12.38
N TYR A 234 -9.52 28.24 12.23
CA TYR A 234 -8.33 28.66 11.48
C TYR A 234 -8.35 28.10 10.05
N GLY A 235 -7.99 28.94 9.09
CA GLY A 235 -7.77 28.49 7.71
C GLY A 235 -6.63 27.47 7.63
N LEU A 236 -6.68 26.60 6.63
CA LEU A 236 -5.74 25.47 6.42
C LEU A 236 -4.27 25.92 6.53
N LEU A 237 -3.88 27.00 5.89
CA LEU A 237 -2.49 27.50 5.89
C LEU A 237 -2.01 27.88 7.30
N ARG A 238 -2.88 28.50 8.11
CA ARG A 238 -2.54 28.87 9.48
C ARG A 238 -2.39 27.64 10.35
N THR A 239 -3.26 26.66 10.20
CA THR A 239 -3.20 25.36 10.89
C THR A 239 -1.90 24.64 10.57
N LEU A 240 -1.54 24.50 9.29
CA LEU A 240 -0.27 23.89 8.86
C LEU A 240 0.94 24.63 9.38
N SER A 241 0.90 25.97 9.38
CA SER A 241 1.99 26.80 9.95
C SER A 241 2.19 26.53 11.44
N GLN A 242 1.11 26.37 12.20
CA GLN A 242 1.18 26.03 13.64
C GLN A 242 1.75 24.61 13.84
N PHE A 243 1.32 23.64 13.05
CA PHE A 243 1.84 22.28 13.10
C PHE A 243 3.34 22.22 12.82
N ILE A 244 3.81 22.90 11.79
CA ILE A 244 5.24 22.94 11.43
C ILE A 244 6.09 23.61 12.51
N LYS A 245 5.54 24.52 13.30
CA LYS A 245 6.26 25.14 14.43
C LYS A 245 6.46 24.19 15.61
N MET A 246 5.59 23.22 15.79
CA MET A 246 5.72 22.21 16.85
C MET A 246 6.85 21.22 16.51
N LYS A 247 7.84 21.13 17.41
CA LYS A 247 8.98 20.21 17.24
C LYS A 247 8.51 18.75 17.18
N GLU A 248 7.63 18.39 18.07
CA GLU A 248 7.07 17.03 18.18
C GLU A 248 6.33 16.64 16.91
N PHE A 249 5.54 17.53 16.33
CA PHE A 249 4.86 17.29 15.04
C PHE A 249 5.85 17.02 13.91
N ARG A 250 6.90 17.85 13.77
CA ARG A 250 7.90 17.66 12.70
C ARG A 250 8.58 16.30 12.77
N TYR A 251 8.99 15.91 13.98
CA TYR A 251 9.66 14.61 14.15
C TYR A 251 8.70 13.42 14.01
N THR A 252 7.45 13.51 14.52
CA THR A 252 6.45 12.45 14.33
C THR A 252 6.09 12.30 12.86
N THR A 253 5.95 13.41 12.14
CA THR A 253 5.71 13.42 10.69
C THR A 253 6.86 12.80 9.91
N ALA A 254 8.11 13.19 10.22
CA ALA A 254 9.30 12.61 9.61
C ALA A 254 9.46 11.13 9.95
N TYR A 255 9.17 10.74 11.18
CA TYR A 255 9.13 9.36 11.63
C TYR A 255 8.13 8.53 10.81
N TYR A 256 6.90 9.03 10.67
CA TYR A 256 5.86 8.36 9.89
C TYR A 256 6.24 8.27 8.39
N LEU A 257 6.69 9.38 7.79
CA LEU A 257 7.11 9.42 6.39
C LEU A 257 8.21 8.39 6.09
N THR A 258 9.28 8.39 6.90
CA THR A 258 10.42 7.50 6.66
C THR A 258 10.10 6.04 6.94
N SER A 259 9.22 5.76 7.92
CA SER A 259 8.73 4.39 8.16
C SER A 259 7.96 3.84 6.96
N MET A 260 7.00 4.63 6.46
CA MET A 260 6.18 4.23 5.30
C MET A 260 7.02 4.16 4.02
N LEU A 261 7.97 5.09 3.84
CA LEU A 261 8.88 5.08 2.69
C LEU A 261 9.71 3.77 2.62
N GLY A 262 10.31 3.37 3.73
CA GLY A 262 11.05 2.11 3.77
C GLY A 262 10.15 0.89 3.52
N PHE A 263 8.95 0.90 4.06
CA PHE A 263 7.96 -0.15 3.85
C PHE A 263 7.50 -0.24 2.39
N ASP A 264 7.14 0.88 1.76
CA ASP A 264 6.68 0.93 0.37
C ASP A 264 7.79 0.51 -0.62
N ILE A 265 9.06 0.84 -0.34
CA ILE A 265 10.22 0.38 -1.11
C ILE A 265 10.33 -1.14 -1.06
N LEU A 266 10.15 -1.75 0.12
CA LEU A 266 10.15 -3.22 0.25
C LEU A 266 9.07 -3.85 -0.62
N LEU A 267 7.85 -3.33 -0.59
CA LEU A 267 6.76 -3.86 -1.41
C LEU A 267 7.04 -3.71 -2.91
N ALA A 268 7.51 -2.53 -3.34
CA ALA A 268 7.74 -2.22 -4.75
C ALA A 268 8.88 -3.05 -5.35
N LEU A 269 9.93 -3.34 -4.59
CA LEU A 269 11.09 -4.12 -5.05
C LEU A 269 10.92 -5.63 -4.87
N PHE A 270 9.90 -6.07 -4.14
CA PHE A 270 9.79 -7.47 -3.75
C PHE A 270 9.75 -8.42 -4.94
N MET A 271 8.95 -8.12 -5.96
CA MET A 271 8.86 -8.95 -7.16
C MET A 271 10.16 -8.94 -7.97
N PHE A 272 10.80 -7.77 -8.12
CA PHE A 272 12.11 -7.67 -8.77
C PHE A 272 13.17 -8.49 -8.03
N TYR A 273 13.15 -8.48 -6.69
CA TYR A 273 14.09 -9.27 -5.90
C TYR A 273 13.87 -10.78 -6.10
N ILE A 274 12.64 -11.26 -6.08
CA ILE A 274 12.33 -12.68 -6.27
C ILE A 274 12.66 -13.12 -7.70
N GLN A 275 12.24 -12.36 -8.70
CA GLN A 275 12.44 -12.74 -10.10
C GLN A 275 13.89 -12.53 -10.54
N ASP A 276 14.37 -11.30 -10.48
CA ASP A 276 15.60 -10.92 -11.15
C ASP A 276 16.84 -11.25 -10.31
N SER A 277 16.75 -11.13 -8.98
CA SER A 277 17.87 -11.44 -8.11
C SER A 277 17.97 -12.93 -7.75
N LEU A 278 16.85 -13.59 -7.50
CA LEU A 278 16.81 -14.99 -7.06
C LEU A 278 16.48 -15.97 -8.18
N GLY A 279 15.99 -15.50 -9.32
CA GLY A 279 15.69 -16.33 -10.50
C GLY A 279 14.42 -17.17 -10.36
N TYR A 280 13.52 -16.85 -9.42
CA TYR A 280 12.22 -17.51 -9.32
C TYR A 280 11.25 -16.89 -10.32
N ALA A 281 10.43 -17.72 -10.98
CA ALA A 281 9.35 -17.21 -11.79
C ALA A 281 8.37 -16.38 -10.92
N PRO A 282 7.97 -15.16 -11.34
CA PRO A 282 7.17 -14.24 -10.50
C PRO A 282 5.81 -14.82 -10.11
N ASP A 283 5.28 -15.68 -10.91
CA ASP A 283 4.00 -16.39 -10.86
C ASP A 283 4.14 -17.83 -10.38
N GLY A 284 5.36 -18.26 -10.05
CA GLY A 284 5.60 -19.57 -9.45
C GLY A 284 5.01 -19.68 -8.06
N MET A 285 4.55 -20.89 -7.68
CA MET A 285 4.01 -21.18 -6.35
C MET A 285 4.95 -20.71 -5.22
N LEU A 286 6.26 -20.87 -5.39
CA LEU A 286 7.25 -20.42 -4.40
C LEU A 286 7.26 -18.91 -4.23
N SER A 287 7.18 -18.14 -5.33
CA SER A 287 7.11 -16.68 -5.28
C SER A 287 5.90 -16.21 -4.48
N MET A 288 4.73 -16.84 -4.69
CA MET A 288 3.52 -16.53 -3.95
C MET A 288 3.63 -16.86 -2.45
N ILE A 289 4.26 -17.97 -2.11
CA ILE A 289 4.53 -18.34 -0.72
C ILE A 289 5.44 -17.29 -0.06
N PHE A 290 6.49 -16.85 -0.75
CA PHE A 290 7.38 -15.81 -0.23
C PHE A 290 6.69 -14.46 -0.04
N VAL A 291 5.69 -14.11 -0.85
CA VAL A 291 4.83 -12.92 -0.66
C VAL A 291 3.88 -13.12 0.52
N ALA A 292 3.27 -14.29 0.64
CA ALA A 292 2.25 -14.54 1.65
C ALA A 292 2.82 -14.65 3.08
N ILE A 293 3.98 -15.30 3.25
CA ILE A 293 4.59 -15.53 4.56
C ILE A 293 4.77 -14.22 5.35
N PRO A 294 5.46 -13.18 4.87
CA PRO A 294 5.68 -11.96 5.66
C PRO A 294 4.37 -11.24 6.00
N LEU A 295 3.36 -11.29 5.13
CA LEU A 295 2.05 -10.67 5.37
C LEU A 295 1.27 -11.40 6.47
N LEU A 296 1.22 -12.74 6.42
CA LEU A 296 0.55 -13.55 7.42
C LEU A 296 1.24 -13.43 8.79
N VAL A 297 2.57 -13.45 8.80
CA VAL A 297 3.37 -13.28 10.02
C VAL A 297 3.18 -11.87 10.59
N ALA A 298 3.19 -10.83 9.75
CA ALA A 298 2.93 -9.46 10.17
C ALA A 298 1.55 -9.31 10.80
N MET A 299 0.53 -9.93 10.21
CA MET A 299 -0.83 -9.94 10.79
C MET A 299 -0.86 -10.62 12.16
N ALA A 300 -0.22 -11.79 12.30
CA ALA A 300 -0.17 -12.50 13.57
C ALA A 300 0.60 -11.74 14.66
N THR A 301 1.71 -11.10 14.29
CA THR A 301 2.57 -10.36 15.24
C THR A 301 2.07 -8.96 15.56
N SER A 302 1.11 -8.42 14.80
CA SER A 302 0.51 -7.09 15.06
C SER A 302 -0.04 -6.96 16.48
N VAL A 303 -0.70 -8.01 17.00
CA VAL A 303 -1.23 -8.05 18.37
C VAL A 303 -0.11 -7.98 19.42
N VAL A 304 1.06 -8.55 19.12
CA VAL A 304 2.21 -8.51 20.02
C VAL A 304 2.75 -7.09 20.13
N TRP A 305 2.91 -6.41 18.98
CA TRP A 305 3.39 -5.02 18.94
C TRP A 305 2.43 -4.06 19.62
N ASP A 306 1.13 -4.25 19.43
CA ASP A 306 0.10 -3.45 20.11
C ASP A 306 0.19 -3.60 21.63
N LYS A 307 0.22 -4.82 22.16
CA LYS A 307 0.40 -5.09 23.59
C LYS A 307 1.72 -4.56 24.15
N MET A 308 2.81 -4.66 23.38
CA MET A 308 4.10 -4.11 23.77
C MET A 308 4.05 -2.58 23.82
N SER A 309 3.41 -1.91 22.89
CA SER A 309 3.27 -0.44 22.86
C SER A 309 2.42 0.09 24.01
N ALA A 310 1.46 -0.71 24.49
CA ALA A 310 0.67 -0.38 25.69
C ALA A 310 1.51 -0.46 26.97
N LYS A 311 2.51 -1.34 27.03
CA LYS A 311 3.35 -1.56 28.22
C LYS A 311 4.63 -0.73 28.23
N TYR A 312 5.27 -0.58 27.07
CA TYR A 312 6.54 0.12 26.90
C TYR A 312 6.38 1.38 26.06
N GLU A 313 7.38 2.24 26.06
CA GLU A 313 7.41 3.44 25.24
C GLU A 313 7.44 3.10 23.75
N LYS A 314 6.55 3.72 22.95
CA LYS A 314 6.33 3.43 21.52
C LYS A 314 7.63 3.47 20.70
N HIS A 315 8.51 4.45 20.94
CA HIS A 315 9.78 4.58 20.22
C HIS A 315 10.76 3.43 20.49
N ARG A 316 10.77 2.87 21.72
CA ARG A 316 11.60 1.69 22.05
C ARG A 316 11.05 0.43 21.38
N VAL A 317 9.73 0.25 21.40
CA VAL A 317 9.08 -0.88 20.74
C VAL A 317 9.31 -0.80 19.21
N TYR A 318 9.25 0.39 18.64
CA TYR A 318 9.58 0.63 17.24
C TYR A 318 11.03 0.27 16.91
N PHE A 319 11.98 0.64 17.74
CA PHE A 319 13.37 0.26 17.56
C PHE A 319 13.53 -1.25 17.44
N PHE A 320 12.90 -2.04 18.33
CA PHE A 320 12.95 -3.51 18.26
C PHE A 320 12.30 -4.05 16.98
N SER A 321 11.18 -3.48 16.52
CA SER A 321 10.53 -3.90 15.26
C SER A 321 11.44 -3.68 14.07
N VAL A 322 12.12 -2.53 14.01
CA VAL A 322 13.09 -2.22 12.94
C VAL A 322 14.31 -3.15 13.02
N VAL A 323 14.85 -3.42 14.21
CA VAL A 323 15.99 -4.34 14.37
C VAL A 323 15.63 -5.74 13.84
N ILE A 324 14.46 -6.27 14.20
CA ILE A 324 14.00 -7.58 13.72
C ILE A 324 13.86 -7.58 12.20
N THR A 325 13.19 -6.57 11.61
CA THR A 325 13.08 -6.46 10.16
C THR A 325 14.45 -6.36 9.49
N SER A 326 15.35 -5.56 10.04
CA SER A 326 16.71 -5.40 9.51
C SER A 326 17.52 -6.70 9.54
N ILE A 327 17.37 -7.52 10.59
CA ILE A 327 17.98 -8.85 10.66
C ILE A 327 17.46 -9.72 9.51
N GLY A 328 16.15 -9.74 9.26
CA GLY A 328 15.57 -10.48 8.14
C GLY A 328 16.09 -10.00 6.78
N LEU A 329 16.23 -8.70 6.59
CA LEU A 329 16.79 -8.13 5.36
C LEU A 329 18.29 -8.45 5.19
N ILE A 330 19.05 -8.48 6.26
CA ILE A 330 20.46 -8.90 6.23
C ILE A 330 20.57 -10.39 5.85
N ILE A 331 19.68 -11.24 6.40
CA ILE A 331 19.62 -12.66 6.01
C ILE A 331 19.27 -12.77 4.51
N ALA A 332 18.31 -11.99 4.02
CA ALA A 332 17.95 -11.95 2.60
C ALA A 332 19.12 -11.49 1.71
N LEU A 333 19.93 -10.52 2.17
CA LEU A 333 21.11 -10.03 1.47
C LEU A 333 22.20 -11.12 1.32
N LEU A 334 22.28 -12.06 2.25
CA LEU A 334 23.25 -13.16 2.20
C LEU A 334 22.87 -14.23 1.16
N VAL A 335 21.62 -14.25 0.69
CA VAL A 335 21.20 -15.14 -0.41
C VAL A 335 21.88 -14.67 -1.69
N PRO A 336 22.68 -15.54 -2.37
CA PRO A 336 23.39 -15.14 -3.58
C PRO A 336 22.41 -14.87 -4.72
N SER A 337 22.75 -13.93 -5.60
CA SER A 337 22.00 -13.71 -6.83
C SER A 337 22.08 -14.93 -7.75
N PHE A 338 21.01 -15.13 -8.49
CA PHE A 338 20.88 -16.22 -9.46
C PHE A 338 21.92 -16.08 -10.58
N LYS A 339 22.54 -17.19 -11.00
CA LYS A 339 23.57 -17.24 -12.05
C LYS A 339 23.19 -18.15 -13.22
N GLY A 340 21.94 -18.61 -13.27
CA GLY A 340 21.45 -19.49 -14.34
C GLY A 340 21.12 -18.73 -15.62
N GLU A 341 21.01 -19.46 -16.73
CA GLU A 341 20.61 -18.93 -18.04
C GLU A 341 19.09 -18.89 -18.24
N MET A 342 18.32 -19.57 -17.39
CA MET A 342 16.85 -19.58 -17.39
C MET A 342 16.32 -19.48 -15.98
N TYR A 343 15.14 -18.87 -15.82
CA TYR A 343 14.46 -18.83 -14.51
C TYR A 343 14.19 -20.24 -13.98
N GLN A 344 14.19 -20.39 -12.66
CA GLN A 344 13.82 -21.64 -12.02
C GLN A 344 12.34 -21.94 -12.32
N SER A 345 12.05 -23.22 -12.60
CA SER A 345 10.71 -23.64 -13.02
C SER A 345 9.62 -23.17 -12.08
N ALA A 346 8.52 -22.69 -12.65
CA ALA A 346 7.31 -22.32 -11.90
C ALA A 346 6.65 -23.50 -11.18
N SER A 347 6.92 -24.74 -11.64
CA SER A 347 6.40 -25.99 -11.07
C SER A 347 7.10 -26.47 -9.80
N ALA A 348 8.01 -25.64 -9.22
CA ALA A 348 8.68 -25.96 -7.98
C ALA A 348 7.65 -26.25 -6.87
N SER A 349 7.69 -27.47 -6.33
CA SER A 349 6.73 -27.96 -5.36
C SER A 349 7.09 -27.50 -3.94
N MET A 350 6.13 -27.63 -3.00
CA MET A 350 6.40 -27.39 -1.57
C MET A 350 7.59 -28.21 -1.04
N SER A 351 7.90 -29.35 -1.65
CA SER A 351 9.06 -30.17 -1.29
C SER A 351 10.38 -29.50 -1.62
N GLU A 352 10.44 -28.68 -2.67
CA GLU A 352 11.63 -27.92 -3.04
C GLU A 352 11.91 -26.75 -2.08
N LEU A 353 10.86 -26.17 -1.51
CA LEU A 353 10.98 -25.15 -0.46
C LEU A 353 11.79 -25.67 0.75
N LEU A 354 11.65 -26.94 1.07
CA LEU A 354 12.33 -27.60 2.20
C LEU A 354 13.64 -28.30 1.81
N SER A 355 13.90 -28.50 0.52
CA SER A 355 15.08 -29.23 0.04
C SER A 355 16.24 -28.31 -0.39
N SER A 356 15.94 -27.11 -0.87
CA SER A 356 16.97 -26.12 -1.26
C SER A 356 17.40 -25.27 -0.09
N GLY A 357 18.71 -25.25 0.22
CA GLY A 357 19.28 -24.38 1.24
C GLY A 357 18.96 -22.90 1.03
N THR A 358 18.92 -22.46 -0.23
CA THR A 358 18.57 -21.07 -0.61
C THR A 358 17.12 -20.76 -0.24
N SER A 359 16.18 -21.65 -0.57
CA SER A 359 14.76 -21.47 -0.25
C SER A 359 14.49 -21.46 1.25
N ILE A 360 15.21 -22.30 2.01
CA ILE A 360 15.10 -22.33 3.48
C ILE A 360 15.59 -20.99 4.09
N ILE A 361 16.75 -20.50 3.65
CA ILE A 361 17.30 -19.22 4.13
C ILE A 361 16.36 -18.07 3.77
N LEU A 362 15.80 -18.07 2.54
CA LEU A 362 14.85 -17.06 2.11
C LEU A 362 13.55 -17.12 2.92
N THR A 363 13.02 -18.33 3.16
CA THR A 363 11.81 -18.51 3.99
C THR A 363 12.05 -17.96 5.40
N LEU A 364 13.20 -18.23 5.99
CA LEU A 364 13.59 -17.68 7.30
C LEU A 364 13.69 -16.14 7.22
N ALA A 365 14.30 -15.59 6.16
CA ALA A 365 14.45 -14.16 5.98
C ALA A 365 13.10 -13.45 5.92
N VAL A 366 12.17 -13.91 5.06
CA VAL A 366 10.85 -13.29 4.90
C VAL A 366 9.96 -13.48 6.14
N PHE A 367 10.11 -14.59 6.85
CA PHE A 367 9.46 -14.80 8.16
C PHE A 367 9.92 -13.76 9.18
N VAL A 368 11.23 -13.57 9.33
CA VAL A 368 11.80 -12.58 10.27
C VAL A 368 11.42 -11.16 9.87
N VAL A 369 11.42 -10.83 8.56
CA VAL A 369 10.93 -9.55 8.06
C VAL A 369 9.46 -9.34 8.48
N GLY A 370 8.61 -10.34 8.28
CA GLY A 370 7.20 -10.29 8.68
C GLY A 370 7.00 -10.04 10.17
N CYS A 371 7.85 -10.63 11.03
CA CYS A 371 7.78 -10.41 12.48
C CYS A 371 7.93 -8.92 12.87
N GLY A 372 8.79 -8.17 12.20
CA GLY A 372 9.00 -6.76 12.52
C GLY A 372 8.11 -5.79 11.72
N MET A 373 7.69 -6.18 10.54
CA MET A 373 7.04 -5.33 9.53
C MET A 373 5.75 -4.64 10.03
N SER A 374 4.92 -5.36 10.81
CA SER A 374 3.70 -4.79 11.38
C SER A 374 3.97 -3.71 12.44
N GLY A 375 5.05 -3.84 13.23
CA GLY A 375 5.46 -2.80 14.16
C GLY A 375 5.89 -1.51 13.45
N ILE A 376 6.55 -1.64 12.30
CA ILE A 376 6.95 -0.49 11.46
C ILE A 376 5.73 0.28 10.94
N GLN A 377 4.62 -0.39 10.65
CA GLN A 377 3.38 0.25 10.21
C GLN A 377 2.57 0.84 11.36
N ILE A 378 2.35 0.06 12.43
CA ILE A 378 1.39 0.39 13.48
C ILE A 378 1.90 1.50 14.40
N LEU A 379 3.19 1.45 14.80
CA LEU A 379 3.71 2.32 15.85
C LEU A 379 3.82 3.81 15.45
N PRO A 380 4.24 4.16 14.22
CA PRO A 380 4.19 5.55 13.77
C PRO A 380 2.75 6.09 13.74
N TYR A 381 1.80 5.26 13.29
CA TYR A 381 0.39 5.63 13.27
C TYR A 381 -0.17 5.83 14.68
N ALA A 382 0.17 4.95 15.61
CA ALA A 382 -0.24 5.02 17.00
C ALA A 382 0.34 6.22 17.77
N SER A 383 1.34 6.92 17.21
CA SER A 383 1.94 8.11 17.82
C SER A 383 1.20 9.41 17.51
N ILE A 384 0.24 9.40 16.58
CA ILE A 384 -0.47 10.61 16.15
C ILE A 384 -1.44 11.14 17.20
N PRO A 385 -2.26 10.30 17.87
CA PRO A 385 -3.13 10.78 18.95
C PRO A 385 -2.36 11.54 20.05
N ASP A 386 -1.12 11.13 20.34
CA ASP A 386 -0.28 11.79 21.35
C ASP A 386 0.01 13.26 20.96
N ILE A 387 0.21 13.51 19.66
CA ILE A 387 0.44 14.88 19.16
C ILE A 387 -0.84 15.69 19.12
N VAL A 388 -1.98 15.06 18.85
CA VAL A 388 -3.30 15.73 18.90
C VAL A 388 -3.60 16.24 20.31
N GLU A 389 -3.32 15.44 21.36
CA GLU A 389 -3.50 15.86 22.74
C GLU A 389 -2.53 16.98 23.15
N LEU A 390 -1.26 16.95 22.67
CA LEU A 390 -0.33 18.05 22.89
C LEU A 390 -0.78 19.34 22.20
N ASP A 391 -1.34 19.24 21.01
CA ASP A 391 -1.88 20.38 20.26
C ASP A 391 -3.07 21.02 20.99
N GLU A 392 -4.01 20.18 21.46
CA GLU A 392 -5.14 20.62 22.27
C GLU A 392 -4.66 21.32 23.56
N TYR A 393 -3.65 20.77 24.22
CA TYR A 393 -3.05 21.38 25.41
C TYR A 393 -2.43 22.75 25.13
N THR A 394 -1.74 22.87 23.98
CA THR A 394 -0.97 24.06 23.60
C THR A 394 -1.86 25.18 23.06
N TYR A 395 -2.86 24.85 22.24
CA TYR A 395 -3.68 25.85 21.53
C TYR A 395 -5.14 25.89 21.98
N GLY A 396 -5.57 24.98 22.88
CA GLY A 396 -6.93 24.94 23.41
C GLY A 396 -7.99 24.45 22.42
N ILE A 397 -7.58 23.90 21.28
CA ILE A 397 -8.48 23.45 20.19
C ILE A 397 -8.09 22.04 19.77
N ARG A 398 -9.08 21.15 19.74
CA ARG A 398 -8.90 19.78 19.24
C ARG A 398 -9.04 19.73 17.73
N ARG A 399 -7.93 19.49 17.00
CA ARG A 399 -7.88 19.49 15.53
C ARG A 399 -7.56 18.12 14.96
N GLU A 400 -8.17 17.08 15.49
CA GLU A 400 -7.89 15.68 15.15
C GLU A 400 -7.99 15.41 13.65
N GLY A 401 -9.06 15.87 12.98
CA GLY A 401 -9.24 15.70 11.55
C GLY A 401 -8.13 16.30 10.69
N ALA A 402 -7.56 17.46 11.10
CA ALA A 402 -6.45 18.07 10.41
C ALA A 402 -5.16 17.23 10.50
N TYR A 403 -4.91 16.61 11.67
CA TYR A 403 -3.75 15.71 11.85
C TYR A 403 -3.85 14.46 10.98
N TYR A 404 -5.00 13.78 10.99
CA TYR A 404 -5.22 12.61 10.15
C TYR A 404 -5.23 12.95 8.66
N GLY A 405 -5.71 14.12 8.28
CA GLY A 405 -5.62 14.62 6.90
C GLY A 405 -4.18 14.80 6.44
N VAL A 406 -3.34 15.44 7.26
CA VAL A 406 -1.89 15.59 6.96
C VAL A 406 -1.21 14.23 6.89
N GLN A 407 -1.55 13.32 7.78
CA GLN A 407 -1.01 11.96 7.77
C GLN A 407 -1.36 11.18 6.51
N SER A 408 -2.62 11.23 6.08
CA SER A 408 -3.06 10.59 4.83
C SER A 408 -2.29 11.15 3.64
N PHE A 409 -2.10 12.48 3.58
CA PHE A 409 -1.28 13.12 2.56
C PHE A 409 0.17 12.61 2.57
N ILE A 410 0.78 12.52 3.76
CA ILE A 410 2.17 12.04 3.93
C ILE A 410 2.31 10.59 3.52
N TYR A 411 1.35 9.72 3.86
CA TYR A 411 1.34 8.33 3.42
C TYR A 411 1.34 8.22 1.88
N LYS A 412 0.46 8.97 1.22
CA LYS A 412 0.40 8.99 -0.25
C LYS A 412 1.68 9.53 -0.88
N LEU A 413 2.25 10.57 -0.28
CA LEU A 413 3.53 11.15 -0.71
C LEU A 413 4.67 10.14 -0.56
N SER A 414 4.74 9.42 0.57
CA SER A 414 5.70 8.35 0.83
C SER A 414 5.64 7.28 -0.26
N ASN A 415 4.46 6.75 -0.54
CA ASN A 415 4.25 5.74 -1.56
C ASN A 415 4.69 6.22 -2.96
N GLY A 416 4.33 7.46 -3.35
CA GLY A 416 4.76 8.05 -4.61
C GLY A 416 6.28 8.20 -4.72
N ILE A 417 6.93 8.68 -3.64
CA ILE A 417 8.39 8.82 -3.57
C ILE A 417 9.06 7.45 -3.62
N ALA A 418 8.53 6.43 -2.92
CA ALA A 418 9.06 5.08 -2.93
C ALA A 418 9.11 4.50 -4.34
N LEU A 419 7.97 4.51 -5.04
CA LEU A 419 7.85 3.99 -6.40
C LEU A 419 8.74 4.77 -7.39
N ALA A 420 8.78 6.10 -7.26
CA ALA A 420 9.64 6.94 -8.10
C ALA A 420 11.13 6.66 -7.85
N LEU A 421 11.53 6.55 -6.58
CA LEU A 421 12.92 6.27 -6.20
C LEU A 421 13.36 4.89 -6.68
N VAL A 422 12.53 3.86 -6.49
CA VAL A 422 12.81 2.49 -6.97
C VAL A 422 12.98 2.49 -8.48
N SER A 423 12.05 3.09 -9.22
CA SER A 423 12.11 3.15 -10.68
C SER A 423 13.37 3.88 -11.17
N LEU A 424 13.75 4.97 -10.51
CA LEU A 424 14.95 5.74 -10.85
C LEU A 424 16.22 4.93 -10.59
N LEU A 425 16.28 4.20 -9.48
CA LEU A 425 17.41 3.33 -9.16
C LEU A 425 17.55 2.16 -10.14
N LEU A 426 16.43 1.53 -10.52
CA LEU A 426 16.43 0.50 -11.57
C LEU A 426 17.02 1.04 -12.88
N GLN A 427 16.62 2.25 -13.30
CA GLN A 427 17.17 2.92 -14.49
C GLN A 427 18.67 3.18 -14.34
N LEU A 428 19.13 3.65 -13.19
CA LEU A 428 20.53 3.98 -12.93
C LEU A 428 21.44 2.74 -13.04
N PHE A 429 20.96 1.59 -12.60
CA PHE A 429 21.69 0.31 -12.69
C PHE A 429 21.42 -0.45 -13.99
N GLN A 430 20.96 0.24 -15.03
CA GLN A 430 20.80 -0.29 -16.39
C GLN A 430 19.86 -1.51 -16.44
N TYR A 431 18.85 -1.53 -15.58
CA TYR A 431 17.79 -2.52 -15.66
C TYR A 431 17.10 -2.43 -17.02
N LYS A 432 17.05 -3.54 -17.78
CA LYS A 432 16.41 -3.59 -19.09
C LYS A 432 14.94 -3.90 -18.96
N GLU A 433 14.12 -3.00 -19.49
CA GLU A 433 12.68 -3.23 -19.65
C GLU A 433 12.41 -4.35 -20.65
N THR A 434 11.41 -5.16 -20.42
CA THR A 434 10.90 -6.16 -21.35
C THR A 434 9.43 -5.84 -21.68
N PRO A 435 8.92 -6.18 -22.88
CA PRO A 435 9.66 -6.77 -24.00
C PRO A 435 10.53 -5.76 -24.77
N PHE A 436 11.57 -6.23 -25.36
CA PHE A 436 12.38 -5.43 -26.29
C PHE A 436 12.69 -6.24 -27.57
N LEU A 437 12.97 -5.53 -28.66
CA LEU A 437 13.44 -6.14 -29.90
C LEU A 437 14.95 -6.37 -29.79
N ASP A 438 15.42 -7.61 -29.94
CA ASP A 438 16.84 -7.88 -30.04
C ASP A 438 17.33 -7.43 -31.44
N GLU A 439 18.13 -6.37 -31.49
CA GLU A 439 18.65 -5.79 -32.73
C GLU A 439 19.48 -6.80 -33.54
N ARG A 440 20.05 -7.84 -32.93
CA ARG A 440 20.89 -8.85 -33.57
C ARG A 440 20.07 -9.98 -34.20
N THR A 441 19.02 -10.44 -33.53
CA THR A 441 18.19 -11.56 -33.99
C THR A 441 16.92 -11.11 -34.70
N GLY A 442 16.45 -9.88 -34.46
CA GLY A 442 15.15 -9.37 -34.90
C GLY A 442 13.96 -9.99 -34.17
N GLU A 443 14.22 -10.73 -33.10
CA GLU A 443 13.19 -11.39 -32.31
C GLU A 443 12.77 -10.53 -31.11
N VAL A 444 11.51 -10.70 -30.68
CA VAL A 444 10.99 -10.04 -29.48
C VAL A 444 11.36 -10.84 -28.25
N VAL A 445 12.19 -10.26 -27.39
CA VAL A 445 12.60 -10.85 -26.12
C VAL A 445 11.67 -10.33 -25.01
N TYR A 446 10.89 -11.20 -24.40
CA TYR A 446 9.95 -10.89 -23.31
C TYR A 446 10.31 -11.58 -21.99
N ALA A 447 11.23 -12.54 -22.00
CA ALA A 447 11.85 -13.09 -20.80
C ALA A 447 13.37 -12.85 -20.90
N TYR A 448 13.89 -11.90 -20.14
CA TYR A 448 15.30 -11.50 -20.17
C TYR A 448 15.91 -11.62 -18.78
N ILE A 449 16.92 -12.45 -18.66
CA ILE A 449 17.72 -12.51 -17.44
C ILE A 449 18.58 -11.26 -17.38
N GLN A 450 18.33 -10.46 -16.36
CA GLN A 450 19.01 -9.19 -16.16
C GLN A 450 20.53 -9.39 -16.01
N PRO A 451 21.36 -8.43 -16.46
CA PRO A 451 22.80 -8.48 -16.21
C PRO A 451 23.11 -8.63 -14.73
N GLN A 452 24.19 -9.30 -14.39
CA GLN A 452 24.59 -9.56 -13.00
C GLN A 452 24.66 -8.26 -12.17
N THR A 453 25.09 -7.16 -12.80
CA THR A 453 25.11 -5.82 -12.17
C THR A 453 23.72 -5.33 -11.75
N ALA A 454 22.70 -5.55 -12.59
CA ALA A 454 21.33 -5.17 -12.27
C ALA A 454 20.73 -6.11 -11.21
N GLN A 455 21.01 -7.42 -11.28
CA GLN A 455 20.58 -8.39 -10.28
C GLN A 455 21.14 -8.07 -8.89
N ASP A 456 22.44 -7.80 -8.80
CA ASP A 456 23.12 -7.44 -7.55
C ASP A 456 22.62 -6.08 -7.04
N ALA A 457 22.36 -5.13 -7.94
CA ALA A 457 21.78 -3.84 -7.57
C ALA A 457 20.37 -4.01 -6.97
N VAL A 458 19.50 -4.78 -7.60
CA VAL A 458 18.15 -5.08 -7.07
C VAL A 458 18.25 -5.68 -5.66
N ARG A 459 19.13 -6.66 -5.45
CA ARG A 459 19.39 -7.29 -4.15
C ARG A 459 19.82 -6.27 -3.10
N ILE A 460 20.82 -5.45 -3.43
CA ILE A 460 21.37 -4.45 -2.50
C ILE A 460 20.32 -3.38 -2.18
N ILE A 461 19.60 -2.86 -3.18
CA ILE A 461 18.60 -1.83 -3.01
C ILE A 461 17.43 -2.38 -2.16
N PHE A 462 16.97 -3.60 -2.44
CA PHE A 462 15.89 -4.24 -1.68
C PHE A 462 16.24 -4.40 -0.20
N CYS A 463 17.47 -4.78 0.12
CA CYS A 463 17.88 -5.04 1.51
C CYS A 463 18.44 -3.80 2.21
N ALA A 464 19.39 -3.09 1.62
CA ALA A 464 20.16 -2.04 2.30
C ALA A 464 19.43 -0.69 2.34
N LEU A 465 18.68 -0.33 1.30
CA LEU A 465 18.01 0.97 1.24
C LEU A 465 16.92 1.12 2.31
N PRO A 466 16.00 0.16 2.52
CA PRO A 466 15.04 0.23 3.61
C PRO A 466 15.71 0.32 4.98
N ILE A 467 16.78 -0.45 5.22
CA ILE A 467 17.53 -0.38 6.49
C ILE A 467 18.06 1.03 6.75
N ALA A 468 18.67 1.66 5.74
CA ALA A 468 19.19 3.02 5.86
C ALA A 468 18.09 4.04 6.19
N ILE A 469 16.92 3.90 5.55
CA ILE A 469 15.75 4.75 5.79
C ILE A 469 15.17 4.50 7.19
N PHE A 470 15.10 3.25 7.64
CA PHE A 470 14.64 2.89 8.98
C PHE A 470 15.55 3.42 10.08
N VAL A 471 16.87 3.51 9.84
CA VAL A 471 17.79 4.16 10.79
C VAL A 471 17.41 5.64 10.97
N ILE A 472 17.11 6.36 9.88
CA ILE A 472 16.62 7.75 9.94
C ILE A 472 15.29 7.80 10.71
N SER A 473 14.41 6.85 10.46
CA SER A 473 13.11 6.74 11.13
C SER A 473 13.26 6.55 12.64
N ILE A 474 14.19 5.68 13.09
CA ILE A 474 14.51 5.49 14.51
C ILE A 474 14.95 6.83 15.14
N ILE A 475 15.87 7.55 14.51
CA ILE A 475 16.34 8.84 15.01
C ILE A 475 15.17 9.81 15.18
N CYS A 476 14.28 9.86 14.20
CA CYS A 476 13.09 10.71 14.26
C CYS A 476 12.13 10.25 15.38
N ALA A 477 11.91 8.95 15.55
CA ALA A 477 11.04 8.39 16.59
C ALA A 477 11.53 8.74 18.01
N PHE A 478 12.84 8.65 18.26
CA PHE A 478 13.42 9.04 19.53
C PHE A 478 13.33 10.55 19.80
N LYS A 479 13.43 11.38 18.76
CA LYS A 479 13.28 12.85 18.88
C LYS A 479 11.81 13.29 18.99
N ALA A 480 10.89 12.50 18.48
CA ALA A 480 9.45 12.75 18.54
C ALA A 480 8.85 12.41 19.91
N ASN A 481 9.52 11.53 20.67
CA ASN A 481 8.99 11.01 21.93
C ASN A 481 8.79 12.12 22.97
N MET A 482 7.56 12.18 23.51
CA MET A 482 7.21 13.09 24.59
C MET A 482 7.49 12.53 26.00
N GLY A 483 7.81 11.22 26.08
CA GLY A 483 7.84 10.50 27.34
C GLY A 483 6.43 10.25 27.92
N ARG A 484 6.24 9.10 28.54
CA ARG A 484 4.94 8.67 29.08
C ARG A 484 4.48 9.58 30.24
N ASP A 485 5.41 10.02 31.06
CA ASP A 485 5.11 10.89 32.20
C ASP A 485 4.56 12.25 31.74
N ARG A 486 5.22 12.89 30.75
CA ARG A 486 4.77 14.15 30.17
C ARG A 486 3.40 14.00 29.51
N PHE A 487 3.18 12.91 28.79
CA PHE A 487 1.89 12.62 28.15
C PHE A 487 0.77 12.45 29.19
N ASN A 488 1.01 11.70 30.27
CA ASN A 488 0.02 11.52 31.33
C ASN A 488 -0.30 12.85 32.03
N THR A 489 0.71 13.68 32.31
CA THR A 489 0.52 15.02 32.86
C THR A 489 -0.37 15.90 31.98
N ILE A 490 -0.10 15.92 30.67
CA ILE A 490 -0.92 16.65 29.68
C ILE A 490 -2.37 16.15 29.70
N LYS A 491 -2.56 14.84 29.73
CA LYS A 491 -3.90 14.24 29.76
C LYS A 491 -4.68 14.56 31.03
N GLU A 492 -4.01 14.55 32.19
CA GLU A 492 -4.62 14.94 33.47
C GLU A 492 -5.00 16.43 33.49
N GLU A 493 -4.15 17.29 32.96
CA GLU A 493 -4.43 18.72 32.88
C GLU A 493 -5.57 19.04 31.89
N LEU A 494 -5.62 18.36 30.76
CA LEU A 494 -6.74 18.46 29.80
C LEU A 494 -8.06 17.97 30.43
N ALA A 495 -8.04 16.87 31.20
CA ALA A 495 -9.19 16.38 31.90
C ALA A 495 -9.75 17.38 32.95
N LYS A 496 -8.88 18.19 33.56
CA LYS A 496 -9.26 19.27 34.48
C LYS A 496 -9.84 20.52 33.78
N ARG A 497 -9.47 20.71 32.47
CA ARG A 497 -9.96 21.84 31.65
C ARG A 497 -11.30 21.57 30.97
N ARG A 498 -11.61 20.29 30.72
CA ARG A 498 -12.88 19.79 30.18
C ARG A 498 -13.93 19.68 31.29
#